data_3eacd435ceb01d192661371b74d9434b
#
_entry.id   3eacd435ceb01d192661371b74d9434b
#
_cell.length_a   1.000
_cell.length_b   1.000
_cell.length_c   1.000
_cell.angle_alpha   90.00
_cell.angle_beta   90.00
_cell.angle_gamma   90.00
#
_symmetry.space_group_name_H-M   'P 1'
#
loop_
_entity.id
_entity.type
_entity.pdbx_description
1 polymer ?
#
loop_
_entity_poly.entity_id
_entity_poly.type
_entity_poly.pdbx_seq_one_letter_code
_entity_poly.pdbx_strand_id
1 'polypeptide(L)'
;MTKIISEIGWNHMGDMERAKDMISASKENGANLVKFQTWSVDRLKSGPWDEDGRLEIYKKAELSKDQHLELFEYSNSVGIPFFSSVFSIEDAKLLESVQTRRVKIASAESRNVDLLSYCDGVFDIIYISTGTSTIDEIKESIKCINKSQIVLLHCVSSYPLEVKYSNLPRIHKLKKISRRVGYSDHTFGVEVAKMSLEYDIEVIEKHFTLDRDLPGRDNKFAILPHELKDLSDYIRERTDANNYWDANFILDCEKESRDVMTGRFDG
;
A
#
# COMPACT_ATOMS: atom_id res chain seq x y z
N MET A 1 5.30 9.26 -10.89
CA MET A 1 4.71 7.89 -11.08
C MET A 1 4.18 7.40 -9.73
N THR A 2 2.96 6.90 -9.68
CA THR A 2 2.34 6.30 -8.49
C THR A 2 3.08 5.01 -8.10
N LYS A 3 3.36 4.81 -6.81
CA LYS A 3 4.05 3.63 -6.30
C LYS A 3 3.05 2.55 -5.87
N ILE A 4 3.48 1.30 -5.86
CA ILE A 4 2.68 0.17 -5.36
C ILE A 4 3.32 -0.37 -4.09
N ILE A 5 2.52 -0.48 -3.03
CA ILE A 5 2.82 -1.22 -1.81
C ILE A 5 2.16 -2.59 -1.94
N SER A 6 2.98 -3.64 -1.99
CA SER A 6 2.52 -5.01 -1.85
C SER A 6 2.32 -5.33 -0.37
N GLU A 7 1.07 -5.41 0.07
CA GLU A 7 0.70 -5.79 1.43
C GLU A 7 0.69 -7.31 1.56
N ILE A 8 1.79 -7.88 1.97
CA ILE A 8 1.91 -9.30 2.30
C ILE A 8 1.15 -9.58 3.61
N GLY A 9 1.19 -8.62 4.54
CA GLY A 9 0.46 -8.71 5.80
C GLY A 9 0.80 -9.98 6.57
N TRP A 10 -0.21 -10.79 6.82
CA TRP A 10 -0.11 -12.11 7.48
C TRP A 10 -0.26 -13.30 6.52
N ASN A 11 -0.30 -13.06 5.19
CA ASN A 11 -0.54 -14.09 4.18
C ASN A 11 0.53 -15.19 4.16
N HIS A 12 1.73 -14.91 4.69
CA HIS A 12 2.81 -15.88 4.87
C HIS A 12 2.49 -16.95 5.94
N MET A 13 1.55 -16.69 6.87
CA MET A 13 1.13 -17.64 7.92
C MET A 13 2.30 -18.21 8.74
N GLY A 14 3.31 -17.40 9.06
CA GLY A 14 4.49 -17.80 9.84
C GLY A 14 5.56 -18.59 9.06
N ASP A 15 5.32 -18.88 7.80
CA ASP A 15 6.27 -19.56 6.92
C ASP A 15 7.24 -18.53 6.32
N MET A 16 8.50 -18.58 6.77
CA MET A 16 9.52 -17.59 6.39
C MET A 16 9.97 -17.72 4.93
N GLU A 17 10.04 -18.94 4.39
CA GLU A 17 10.38 -19.15 2.98
C GLU A 17 9.26 -18.59 2.08
N ARG A 18 8.01 -18.86 2.43
CA ARG A 18 6.86 -18.25 1.74
C ARG A 18 6.89 -16.73 1.83
N ALA A 19 7.24 -16.15 2.98
CA ALA A 19 7.37 -14.70 3.13
C ALA A 19 8.42 -14.12 2.19
N LYS A 20 9.57 -14.78 2.04
CA LYS A 20 10.65 -14.41 1.09
C LYS A 20 10.20 -14.57 -0.36
N ASP A 21 9.50 -15.67 -0.69
CA ASP A 21 8.95 -15.88 -2.03
C ASP A 21 7.94 -14.77 -2.39
N MET A 22 7.09 -14.35 -1.44
CA MET A 22 6.17 -13.23 -1.63
C MET A 22 6.91 -11.89 -1.85
N ILE A 23 8.03 -11.65 -1.16
CA ILE A 23 8.87 -10.47 -1.37
C ILE A 23 9.46 -10.49 -2.78
N SER A 24 10.05 -11.61 -3.20
CA SER A 24 10.64 -11.77 -4.53
C SER A 24 9.60 -11.58 -5.63
N ALA A 25 8.47 -12.28 -5.52
CA ALA A 25 7.37 -12.16 -6.48
C ALA A 25 6.80 -10.72 -6.53
N SER A 26 6.72 -10.03 -5.38
CA SER A 26 6.31 -8.63 -5.36
C SER A 26 7.26 -7.73 -6.15
N LYS A 27 8.58 -7.92 -5.96
CA LYS A 27 9.60 -7.17 -6.69
C LYS A 27 9.56 -7.44 -8.19
N GLU A 28 9.50 -8.70 -8.58
CA GLU A 28 9.51 -9.16 -9.98
C GLU A 28 8.28 -8.66 -10.75
N ASN A 29 7.15 -8.49 -10.06
CA ASN A 29 5.90 -8.02 -10.65
C ASN A 29 5.63 -6.52 -10.46
N GLY A 30 6.66 -5.74 -10.07
CA GLY A 30 6.64 -4.29 -10.17
C GLY A 30 6.17 -3.54 -8.92
N ALA A 31 6.06 -4.20 -7.77
CA ALA A 31 5.89 -3.48 -6.51
C ALA A 31 7.12 -2.61 -6.19
N ASN A 32 6.87 -1.47 -5.58
CA ASN A 32 7.90 -0.52 -5.16
C ASN A 32 8.29 -0.69 -3.68
N LEU A 33 7.39 -1.25 -2.88
CA LEU A 33 7.58 -1.51 -1.45
C LEU A 33 6.84 -2.79 -1.08
N VAL A 34 7.35 -3.52 -0.08
CA VAL A 34 6.65 -4.62 0.57
C VAL A 34 6.30 -4.26 1.99
N LYS A 35 5.12 -4.68 2.43
CA LYS A 35 4.62 -4.39 3.77
C LYS A 35 4.14 -5.66 4.46
N PHE A 36 4.48 -5.74 5.74
CA PHE A 36 4.04 -6.75 6.68
C PHE A 36 3.18 -6.12 7.79
N GLN A 37 2.84 -6.90 8.78
CA GLN A 37 2.13 -6.44 9.97
C GLN A 37 2.87 -6.94 11.21
N THR A 38 3.05 -6.06 12.18
CA THR A 38 3.80 -6.30 13.42
C THR A 38 2.86 -6.18 14.60
N TRP A 39 2.67 -7.27 15.33
CA TRP A 39 1.90 -7.33 16.58
C TRP A 39 2.51 -8.37 17.53
N SER A 40 2.01 -8.42 18.77
CA SER A 40 2.22 -9.55 19.66
C SER A 40 0.88 -10.03 20.21
N VAL A 41 0.65 -11.35 20.13
CA VAL A 41 -0.55 -11.98 20.65
C VAL A 41 -0.70 -11.79 22.16
N ASP A 42 0.42 -11.71 22.90
CA ASP A 42 0.42 -11.45 24.34
C ASP A 42 -0.22 -10.09 24.72
N ARG A 43 -0.30 -9.16 23.76
CA ARG A 43 -0.92 -7.84 23.94
C ARG A 43 -2.31 -7.74 23.30
N LEU A 44 -2.77 -8.81 22.65
CA LEU A 44 -4.08 -8.83 22.01
C LEU A 44 -5.18 -8.86 23.06
N LYS A 45 -6.03 -7.84 23.07
CA LYS A 45 -7.20 -7.79 23.96
C LYS A 45 -8.25 -8.80 23.49
N SER A 46 -9.04 -9.33 24.41
CA SER A 46 -10.17 -10.20 24.08
C SER A 46 -11.16 -9.50 23.15
N GLY A 47 -11.69 -10.26 22.18
CA GLY A 47 -12.61 -9.74 21.18
C GLY A 47 -13.19 -10.84 20.29
N PRO A 48 -13.90 -10.48 19.22
CA PRO A 48 -14.53 -11.46 18.30
C PRO A 48 -13.54 -12.46 17.68
N TRP A 49 -12.27 -12.10 17.61
CA TRP A 49 -11.18 -12.96 17.10
C TRP A 49 -10.91 -14.17 17.99
N ASP A 50 -11.34 -14.17 19.24
CA ASP A 50 -11.16 -15.31 20.17
C ASP A 50 -12.02 -16.51 19.73
N GLU A 51 -13.13 -16.26 19.02
CA GLU A 51 -14.13 -17.26 18.64
C GLU A 51 -14.21 -17.54 17.13
N ASP A 52 -13.74 -16.61 16.27
CA ASP A 52 -13.93 -16.68 14.82
C ASP A 52 -12.72 -17.22 14.04
N GLY A 53 -11.74 -17.77 14.74
CA GLY A 53 -10.54 -18.40 14.19
C GLY A 53 -9.41 -17.43 13.87
N ARG A 54 -9.60 -16.09 14.03
CA ARG A 54 -8.53 -15.12 13.80
C ARG A 54 -7.40 -15.22 14.82
N LEU A 55 -7.69 -15.62 16.06
CA LEU A 55 -6.67 -15.78 17.10
C LEU A 55 -5.58 -16.79 16.67
N GLU A 56 -5.98 -17.90 16.04
CA GLU A 56 -5.02 -18.88 15.54
C GLU A 56 -4.19 -18.34 14.37
N ILE A 57 -4.78 -17.48 13.53
CA ILE A 57 -4.03 -16.78 12.49
C ILE A 57 -3.02 -15.82 13.12
N TYR A 58 -3.43 -15.01 14.11
CA TYR A 58 -2.55 -14.10 14.83
C TYR A 58 -1.35 -14.84 15.45
N LYS A 59 -1.60 -15.94 16.19
CA LYS A 59 -0.55 -16.76 16.78
C LYS A 59 0.43 -17.31 15.75
N LYS A 60 -0.12 -17.81 14.63
CA LYS A 60 0.67 -18.47 13.60
C LYS A 60 1.50 -17.48 12.75
N ALA A 61 0.96 -16.30 12.51
CA ALA A 61 1.57 -15.29 11.64
C ALA A 61 2.33 -14.20 12.41
N GLU A 62 2.35 -14.24 13.74
CA GLU A 62 3.20 -13.36 14.56
C GLU A 62 4.66 -13.54 14.17
N LEU A 63 5.35 -12.43 13.96
CA LEU A 63 6.77 -12.41 13.62
C LEU A 63 7.61 -11.95 14.81
N SER A 64 8.64 -12.70 15.16
CA SER A 64 9.63 -12.28 16.13
C SER A 64 10.51 -11.15 15.59
N LYS A 65 11.29 -10.52 16.48
CA LYS A 65 12.29 -9.52 16.09
C LYS A 65 13.28 -10.08 15.07
N ASP A 66 13.79 -11.29 15.28
CA ASP A 66 14.79 -11.91 14.40
C ASP A 66 14.19 -12.21 13.01
N GLN A 67 12.93 -12.63 12.97
CA GLN A 67 12.20 -12.82 11.71
C GLN A 67 11.97 -11.50 10.96
N HIS A 68 11.64 -10.40 11.67
CA HIS A 68 11.57 -9.07 11.03
C HIS A 68 12.92 -8.65 10.45
N LEU A 69 14.01 -8.88 11.17
CA LEU A 69 15.36 -8.56 10.69
C LEU A 69 15.71 -9.40 9.45
N GLU A 70 15.42 -10.70 9.48
CA GLU A 70 15.63 -11.61 8.35
C GLU A 70 14.87 -11.14 7.09
N LEU A 71 13.58 -10.75 7.23
CA LEU A 71 12.80 -10.25 6.10
C LEU A 71 13.28 -8.88 5.62
N PHE A 72 13.72 -8.01 6.52
CA PHE A 72 14.31 -6.73 6.17
C PHE A 72 15.61 -6.90 5.38
N GLU A 73 16.52 -7.76 5.84
CA GLU A 73 17.78 -8.07 5.14
C GLU A 73 17.52 -8.71 3.79
N TYR A 74 16.60 -9.68 3.72
CA TYR A 74 16.20 -10.29 2.47
C TYR A 74 15.63 -9.28 1.47
N SER A 75 14.70 -8.42 1.92
CA SER A 75 14.12 -7.35 1.09
C SER A 75 15.19 -6.40 0.53
N ASN A 76 16.18 -6.05 1.36
CA ASN A 76 17.31 -5.23 0.92
C ASN A 76 18.16 -5.95 -0.13
N SER A 77 18.39 -7.27 0.02
CA SER A 77 19.17 -8.08 -0.92
C SER A 77 18.51 -8.15 -2.31
N VAL A 78 17.18 -8.19 -2.37
CA VAL A 78 16.44 -8.19 -3.65
C VAL A 78 16.11 -6.77 -4.14
N GLY A 79 16.47 -5.75 -3.38
CA GLY A 79 16.34 -4.35 -3.78
C GLY A 79 14.89 -3.82 -3.73
N ILE A 80 14.11 -4.22 -2.71
CA ILE A 80 12.77 -3.68 -2.46
C ILE A 80 12.67 -3.21 -1.00
N PRO A 81 12.28 -1.94 -0.72
CA PRO A 81 12.15 -1.46 0.65
C PRO A 81 11.07 -2.21 1.43
N PHE A 82 11.43 -2.62 2.65
CA PHE A 82 10.56 -3.26 3.63
C PHE A 82 10.02 -2.24 4.64
N PHE A 83 8.78 -2.43 5.08
CA PHE A 83 8.21 -1.80 6.26
C PHE A 83 7.02 -2.61 6.78
N SER A 84 6.44 -2.17 7.89
CA SER A 84 5.35 -2.91 8.54
C SER A 84 4.27 -1.98 9.11
N SER A 85 3.08 -2.53 9.29
CA SER A 85 2.03 -1.91 10.10
C SER A 85 2.31 -2.19 11.57
N VAL A 86 2.07 -1.20 12.43
CA VAL A 86 2.16 -1.32 13.89
C VAL A 86 0.82 -0.97 14.54
N PHE A 87 0.53 -1.58 15.69
CA PHE A 87 -0.74 -1.45 16.40
C PHE A 87 -0.52 -0.96 17.86
N SER A 88 0.74 -0.89 18.29
CA SER A 88 1.15 -0.38 19.61
C SER A 88 2.50 0.31 19.55
N ILE A 89 2.84 1.04 20.60
CA ILE A 89 4.18 1.64 20.75
C ILE A 89 5.26 0.56 20.82
N GLU A 90 4.98 -0.57 21.46
CA GLU A 90 5.91 -1.71 21.55
C GLU A 90 6.21 -2.30 20.16
N ASP A 91 5.21 -2.40 19.31
CA ASP A 91 5.39 -2.84 17.91
C ASP A 91 6.23 -1.83 17.12
N ALA A 92 6.00 -0.53 17.34
CA ALA A 92 6.79 0.53 16.73
C ALA A 92 8.26 0.49 17.19
N LYS A 93 8.53 0.23 18.49
CA LYS A 93 9.89 0.02 19.03
C LYS A 93 10.58 -1.19 18.42
N LEU A 94 9.84 -2.29 18.22
CA LEU A 94 10.38 -3.46 17.54
C LEU A 94 10.80 -3.07 16.13
N LEU A 95 9.92 -2.39 15.38
CA LEU A 95 10.18 -1.99 14.00
C LEU A 95 11.33 -0.97 13.89
N GLU A 96 11.45 -0.04 14.85
CA GLU A 96 12.59 0.87 14.97
C GLU A 96 13.91 0.09 15.12
N SER A 97 13.92 -0.99 15.93
CA SER A 97 15.11 -1.81 16.16
C SER A 97 15.57 -2.57 14.90
N VAL A 98 14.72 -2.73 13.90
CA VAL A 98 15.01 -3.31 12.57
C VAL A 98 15.55 -2.23 11.61
N GLN A 99 15.59 -0.97 12.02
CA GLN A 99 16.11 0.17 11.25
C GLN A 99 15.34 0.49 9.95
N THR A 100 14.08 0.10 9.86
CA THR A 100 13.24 0.57 8.75
C THR A 100 12.93 2.06 8.91
N ARG A 101 12.90 2.77 7.78
CA ARG A 101 12.66 4.22 7.76
C ARG A 101 11.18 4.59 7.56
N ARG A 102 10.32 3.60 7.44
CA ARG A 102 8.88 3.74 7.16
C ARG A 102 8.06 2.93 8.13
N VAL A 103 6.89 3.47 8.45
CA VAL A 103 5.90 2.76 9.26
C VAL A 103 4.51 2.95 8.68
N LYS A 104 3.63 1.98 8.88
CA LYS A 104 2.20 2.09 8.57
C LYS A 104 1.39 2.09 9.86
N ILE A 105 0.42 2.99 9.90
CA ILE A 105 -0.63 3.01 10.92
C ILE A 105 -1.92 2.50 10.27
N ALA A 106 -2.45 1.41 10.78
CA ALA A 106 -3.70 0.83 10.31
C ALA A 106 -4.90 1.74 10.61
N SER A 107 -6.02 1.55 9.90
CA SER A 107 -7.23 2.37 10.10
C SER A 107 -7.72 2.36 11.56
N ALA A 108 -7.64 1.23 12.23
CA ALA A 108 -8.04 1.10 13.64
C ALA A 108 -7.25 2.02 14.58
N GLU A 109 -5.97 2.26 14.26
CA GLU A 109 -5.04 3.05 15.05
C GLU A 109 -4.85 4.49 14.54
N SER A 110 -5.57 4.90 13.50
CA SER A 110 -5.41 6.23 12.89
C SER A 110 -5.71 7.41 13.84
N ARG A 111 -6.38 7.14 14.95
CA ARG A 111 -6.71 8.11 16.01
C ARG A 111 -5.91 7.90 17.29
N ASN A 112 -4.98 6.96 17.30
CA ASN A 112 -4.11 6.68 18.44
C ASN A 112 -2.97 7.72 18.50
N VAL A 113 -3.23 8.85 19.14
CA VAL A 113 -2.32 10.01 19.20
C VAL A 113 -0.99 9.64 19.87
N ASP A 114 -1.00 8.76 20.86
CA ASP A 114 0.23 8.32 21.56
C ASP A 114 1.14 7.53 20.62
N LEU A 115 0.56 6.60 19.84
CA LEU A 115 1.29 5.84 18.82
C LEU A 115 1.80 6.76 17.70
N LEU A 116 0.96 7.66 17.20
CA LEU A 116 1.34 8.63 16.18
C LEU A 116 2.49 9.54 16.64
N SER A 117 2.41 10.04 17.89
CA SER A 117 3.44 10.89 18.52
C SER A 117 4.75 10.13 18.69
N TYR A 118 4.70 8.84 19.07
CA TYR A 118 5.91 8.02 19.16
C TYR A 118 6.55 7.84 17.79
N CYS A 119 5.76 7.56 16.77
CA CYS A 119 6.28 7.36 15.41
C CYS A 119 6.89 8.63 14.80
N ASP A 120 6.46 9.82 15.26
CA ASP A 120 6.97 11.11 14.77
C ASP A 120 8.43 11.34 15.14
N GLY A 121 9.29 11.45 14.14
CA GLY A 121 10.74 11.61 14.29
C GLY A 121 11.52 10.31 14.52
N VAL A 122 10.84 9.18 14.73
CA VAL A 122 11.44 7.84 14.70
C VAL A 122 11.50 7.34 13.24
N PHE A 123 10.42 7.50 12.51
CA PHE A 123 10.33 7.10 11.11
C PHE A 123 10.29 8.32 10.19
N ASP A 124 10.96 8.26 9.04
CA ASP A 124 10.96 9.34 8.05
C ASP A 124 9.58 9.53 7.41
N ILE A 125 8.87 8.42 7.16
CA ILE A 125 7.57 8.42 6.48
C ILE A 125 6.57 7.57 7.28
N ILE A 126 5.43 8.18 7.59
CA ILE A 126 4.30 7.53 8.24
C ILE A 126 3.14 7.44 7.24
N TYR A 127 2.78 6.21 6.85
CA TYR A 127 1.57 5.94 6.08
C TYR A 127 0.40 5.73 7.02
N ILE A 128 -0.68 6.48 6.88
CA ILE A 128 -1.86 6.40 7.76
C ILE A 128 -3.08 6.05 6.94
N SER A 129 -3.64 4.86 7.14
CA SER A 129 -4.94 4.50 6.58
C SER A 129 -6.06 5.21 7.33
N THR A 130 -7.04 5.75 6.58
CA THR A 130 -8.07 6.63 7.12
C THR A 130 -9.47 6.00 7.12
N GLY A 131 -9.56 4.67 7.03
CA GLY A 131 -10.81 3.94 7.22
C GLY A 131 -11.35 4.11 8.64
N THR A 132 -12.65 3.90 8.82
CA THR A 132 -13.34 4.03 10.12
C THR A 132 -13.20 5.38 10.83
N SER A 133 -12.68 6.41 10.15
CA SER A 133 -12.48 7.75 10.72
C SER A 133 -13.08 8.82 9.82
N THR A 134 -13.63 9.87 10.43
CA THR A 134 -14.07 11.08 9.73
C THR A 134 -12.87 11.93 9.31
N ILE A 135 -13.10 12.88 8.39
CA ILE A 135 -12.07 13.82 7.97
C ILE A 135 -11.56 14.69 9.14
N ASP A 136 -12.48 15.10 10.02
CA ASP A 136 -12.14 15.95 11.17
C ASP A 136 -11.34 15.19 12.24
N GLU A 137 -11.67 13.91 12.50
CA GLU A 137 -10.87 13.05 13.39
C GLU A 137 -9.44 12.86 12.85
N ILE A 138 -9.28 12.59 11.54
CA ILE A 138 -7.96 12.47 10.92
C ILE A 138 -7.18 13.79 11.03
N LYS A 139 -7.84 14.90 10.72
CA LYS A 139 -7.23 16.23 10.82
C LYS A 139 -6.75 16.53 12.25
N GLU A 140 -7.50 16.12 13.25
CA GLU A 140 -7.12 16.29 14.65
C GLU A 140 -5.95 15.39 15.03
N SER A 141 -6.03 14.09 14.70
CA SER A 141 -5.03 13.10 15.10
C SER A 141 -3.65 13.36 14.51
N ILE A 142 -3.55 13.88 13.27
CA ILE A 142 -2.25 14.15 12.64
C ILE A 142 -1.55 15.43 13.14
N LYS A 143 -2.19 16.25 13.98
CA LYS A 143 -1.56 17.47 14.52
C LYS A 143 -0.36 17.19 15.39
N CYS A 144 -0.26 15.99 15.97
CA CYS A 144 0.90 15.57 16.75
C CYS A 144 2.14 15.25 15.91
N ILE A 145 2.01 15.13 14.58
CA ILE A 145 3.12 14.76 13.68
C ILE A 145 3.71 16.03 13.07
N ASN A 146 4.98 16.32 13.39
CA ASN A 146 5.65 17.56 13.00
C ASN A 146 7.02 17.34 12.34
N LYS A 147 7.62 16.15 12.49
CA LYS A 147 8.97 15.82 12.01
C LYS A 147 8.94 14.88 10.82
N SER A 148 8.04 13.90 10.86
CA SER A 148 7.91 12.87 9.84
C SER A 148 7.03 13.31 8.68
N GLN A 149 7.29 12.77 7.50
CA GLN A 149 6.41 12.96 6.35
C GLN A 149 5.17 12.06 6.47
N ILE A 150 4.00 12.61 6.22
CA ILE A 150 2.74 11.87 6.28
C ILE A 150 2.24 11.56 4.87
N VAL A 151 1.81 10.32 4.65
CA VAL A 151 1.02 9.90 3.49
C VAL A 151 -0.33 9.36 3.99
N LEU A 152 -1.41 10.09 3.71
CA LEU A 152 -2.76 9.64 4.07
C LEU A 152 -3.30 8.67 3.01
N LEU A 153 -3.69 7.48 3.43
CA LEU A 153 -4.29 6.51 2.53
C LEU A 153 -5.82 6.53 2.70
N HIS A 154 -6.54 6.89 1.63
CA HIS A 154 -7.96 6.59 1.59
C HIS A 154 -8.13 5.07 1.71
N CYS A 155 -9.08 4.65 2.53
CA CYS A 155 -9.32 3.25 2.81
C CYS A 155 -10.76 3.06 3.27
N VAL A 156 -11.35 1.92 2.95
CA VAL A 156 -12.60 1.42 3.54
C VAL A 156 -12.31 0.06 4.16
N SER A 157 -12.50 -0.05 5.48
CA SER A 157 -12.12 -1.24 6.26
C SER A 157 -13.21 -2.32 6.17
N SER A 158 -13.34 -2.93 5.00
CA SER A 158 -14.17 -4.10 4.71
C SER A 158 -13.36 -5.07 3.84
N TYR A 159 -13.39 -6.37 4.14
CA TYR A 159 -12.49 -7.39 3.60
C TYR A 159 -13.23 -8.65 3.15
N PRO A 160 -13.53 -8.84 1.86
CA PRO A 160 -13.32 -7.90 0.75
C PRO A 160 -14.31 -6.73 0.76
N LEU A 161 -13.97 -5.69 -0.01
CA LEU A 161 -14.83 -4.53 -0.23
C LEU A 161 -15.63 -4.67 -1.52
N GLU A 162 -16.95 -4.45 -1.46
CA GLU A 162 -17.74 -4.29 -2.69
C GLU A 162 -17.44 -2.94 -3.36
N VAL A 163 -17.28 -2.94 -4.67
CA VAL A 163 -16.88 -1.78 -5.49
C VAL A 163 -17.75 -0.53 -5.19
N LYS A 164 -19.06 -0.70 -5.01
CA LYS A 164 -19.99 0.42 -4.74
C LYS A 164 -19.68 1.22 -3.48
N TYR A 165 -18.89 0.64 -2.55
CA TYR A 165 -18.50 1.30 -1.30
C TYR A 165 -17.09 1.89 -1.33
N SER A 166 -16.37 1.82 -2.46
CA SER A 166 -14.98 2.29 -2.57
C SER A 166 -14.81 3.78 -2.28
N ASN A 167 -15.85 4.59 -2.52
CA ASN A 167 -15.90 6.02 -2.18
C ASN A 167 -14.63 6.81 -2.56
N LEU A 168 -14.08 6.57 -3.75
CA LEU A 168 -12.87 7.22 -4.24
C LEU A 168 -12.90 8.76 -4.16
N PRO A 169 -14.05 9.45 -4.35
CA PRO A 169 -14.11 10.91 -4.21
C PRO A 169 -13.67 11.44 -2.83
N ARG A 170 -13.64 10.59 -1.78
CA ARG A 170 -13.09 10.96 -0.47
C ARG A 170 -11.62 11.36 -0.52
N ILE A 171 -10.86 10.88 -1.52
CA ILE A 171 -9.47 11.25 -1.77
C ILE A 171 -9.32 12.77 -1.91
N HIS A 172 -10.26 13.45 -2.59
CA HIS A 172 -10.24 14.92 -2.69
C HIS A 172 -10.35 15.63 -1.33
N LYS A 173 -11.04 15.03 -0.36
CA LYS A 173 -11.13 15.60 0.98
C LYS A 173 -9.81 15.42 1.75
N LEU A 174 -9.15 14.27 1.59
CA LEU A 174 -7.82 14.01 2.17
C LEU A 174 -6.75 14.93 1.57
N LYS A 175 -6.81 15.22 0.27
CA LYS A 175 -5.89 16.17 -0.39
C LYS A 175 -5.99 17.60 0.15
N LYS A 176 -7.11 17.96 0.82
CA LYS A 176 -7.24 19.28 1.48
C LYS A 176 -6.48 19.37 2.81
N ILE A 177 -6.10 18.23 3.39
CA ILE A 177 -5.41 18.15 4.69
C ILE A 177 -4.00 17.58 4.61
N SER A 178 -3.65 16.89 3.53
CA SER A 178 -2.29 16.43 3.24
C SER A 178 -1.99 16.56 1.75
N ARG A 179 -0.77 16.97 1.43
CA ARG A 179 -0.30 16.99 0.03
C ARG A 179 -0.02 15.58 -0.51
N ARG A 180 0.28 14.62 0.36
CA ARG A 180 0.64 13.25 0.01
C ARG A 180 -0.51 12.34 0.37
N VAL A 181 -1.19 11.82 -0.64
CA VAL A 181 -2.36 10.95 -0.47
C VAL A 181 -2.22 9.72 -1.36
N GLY A 182 -2.65 8.58 -0.84
CA GLY A 182 -2.70 7.31 -1.55
C GLY A 182 -4.05 6.62 -1.34
N TYR A 183 -4.11 5.39 -1.79
CA TYR A 183 -5.28 4.52 -1.66
C TYR A 183 -4.87 3.13 -1.17
N SER A 184 -5.51 2.63 -0.11
CA SER A 184 -5.41 1.24 0.35
C SER A 184 -6.69 0.52 -0.04
N ASP A 185 -6.57 -0.39 -1.00
CA ASP A 185 -7.69 -1.02 -1.70
C ASP A 185 -7.93 -2.46 -1.24
N HIS A 186 -9.17 -2.75 -0.85
CA HIS A 186 -9.63 -4.07 -0.41
C HIS A 186 -10.64 -4.72 -1.37
N THR A 187 -10.84 -4.16 -2.55
CA THR A 187 -11.67 -4.78 -3.59
C THR A 187 -10.97 -5.97 -4.23
N PHE A 188 -11.72 -6.87 -4.85
CA PHE A 188 -11.12 -7.91 -5.70
C PHE A 188 -10.46 -7.32 -6.94
N GLY A 189 -9.37 -7.95 -7.39
CA GLY A 189 -8.64 -7.54 -8.58
C GLY A 189 -8.00 -6.17 -8.45
N VAL A 190 -7.77 -5.49 -9.58
CA VAL A 190 -7.01 -4.24 -9.65
C VAL A 190 -7.78 -3.07 -10.27
N GLU A 191 -9.02 -3.28 -10.68
CA GLU A 191 -9.77 -2.28 -11.45
C GLU A 191 -10.06 -1.00 -10.65
N VAL A 192 -10.46 -1.13 -9.37
CA VAL A 192 -10.68 0.05 -8.52
C VAL A 192 -9.36 0.75 -8.19
N ALA A 193 -8.28 -0.01 -8.03
CA ALA A 193 -6.94 0.53 -7.88
C ALA A 193 -6.53 1.36 -9.11
N LYS A 194 -6.79 0.87 -10.34
CA LYS A 194 -6.58 1.62 -11.59
C LYS A 194 -7.44 2.90 -11.64
N MET A 195 -8.73 2.82 -11.30
CA MET A 195 -9.63 3.98 -11.24
C MET A 195 -9.14 5.05 -10.25
N SER A 196 -8.50 4.65 -9.14
CA SER A 196 -7.97 5.59 -8.15
C SER A 196 -6.87 6.51 -8.68
N LEU A 197 -6.21 6.14 -9.77
CA LEU A 197 -5.16 6.94 -10.41
C LEU A 197 -5.68 8.25 -11.00
N GLU A 198 -6.97 8.35 -11.29
CA GLU A 198 -7.61 9.60 -11.75
C GLU A 198 -7.57 10.69 -10.68
N TYR A 199 -7.34 10.32 -9.43
CA TYR A 199 -7.21 11.24 -8.30
C TYR A 199 -5.77 11.69 -8.07
N ASP A 200 -4.83 11.37 -8.96
CA ASP A 200 -3.41 11.77 -8.86
C ASP A 200 -2.84 11.46 -7.45
N ILE A 201 -2.86 10.20 -7.10
CA ILE A 201 -2.38 9.68 -5.83
C ILE A 201 -0.92 9.25 -5.90
N GLU A 202 -0.22 9.31 -4.76
CA GLU A 202 1.20 8.97 -4.67
C GLU A 202 1.45 7.46 -4.63
N VAL A 203 0.53 6.71 -3.99
CA VAL A 203 0.73 5.29 -3.71
C VAL A 203 -0.59 4.53 -3.67
N ILE A 204 -0.55 3.28 -4.13
CA ILE A 204 -1.62 2.29 -4.00
C ILE A 204 -1.09 1.16 -3.12
N GLU A 205 -1.87 0.72 -2.14
CA GLU A 205 -1.62 -0.46 -1.31
C GLU A 205 -2.65 -1.53 -1.66
N LYS A 206 -2.18 -2.75 -1.95
CA LYS A 206 -3.02 -3.93 -2.23
C LYS A 206 -2.50 -5.14 -1.47
N HIS A 207 -3.42 -5.92 -0.86
CA HIS A 207 -3.06 -7.23 -0.33
C HIS A 207 -2.55 -8.13 -1.45
N PHE A 208 -1.46 -8.85 -1.16
CA PHE A 208 -0.74 -9.68 -2.13
C PHE A 208 -0.60 -11.13 -1.62
N THR A 209 -0.72 -12.08 -2.52
CA THR A 209 -0.48 -13.49 -2.25
C THR A 209 0.07 -14.20 -3.48
N LEU A 210 0.73 -15.34 -3.27
CA LEU A 210 1.15 -16.23 -4.36
C LEU A 210 0.01 -17.10 -4.87
N ASP A 211 -0.94 -17.45 -3.96
CA ASP A 211 -2.08 -18.29 -4.27
C ASP A 211 -3.23 -17.98 -3.30
N ARG A 212 -4.45 -17.82 -3.81
CA ARG A 212 -5.65 -17.52 -3.02
C ARG A 212 -6.14 -18.72 -2.19
N ASP A 213 -5.71 -19.93 -2.54
CA ASP A 213 -6.05 -21.14 -1.80
C ASP A 213 -5.12 -21.39 -0.60
N LEU A 214 -4.07 -20.56 -0.42
CA LEU A 214 -3.24 -20.59 0.77
C LEU A 214 -4.09 -20.33 2.04
N PRO A 215 -3.71 -20.94 3.18
CA PRO A 215 -4.40 -20.71 4.45
C PRO A 215 -4.29 -19.24 4.87
N GLY A 216 -5.37 -18.73 5.47
CA GLY A 216 -5.45 -17.33 5.91
C GLY A 216 -6.63 -16.61 5.26
N ARG A 217 -7.13 -15.55 5.92
CA ARG A 217 -8.34 -14.85 5.47
C ARG A 217 -8.05 -13.92 4.28
N ASP A 218 -6.91 -13.22 4.33
CA ASP A 218 -6.61 -12.17 3.37
C ASP A 218 -6.11 -12.72 2.04
N ASN A 219 -5.57 -13.96 2.01
CA ASN A 219 -5.21 -14.65 0.76
C ASN A 219 -6.39 -14.68 -0.23
N LYS A 220 -7.61 -14.85 0.27
CA LYS A 220 -8.82 -15.06 -0.56
C LYS A 220 -9.17 -13.87 -1.46
N PHE A 221 -8.84 -12.65 -1.07
CA PHE A 221 -9.13 -11.44 -1.86
C PHE A 221 -7.87 -10.70 -2.31
N ALA A 222 -6.69 -11.15 -1.87
CA ALA A 222 -5.41 -10.57 -2.26
C ALA A 222 -5.18 -10.71 -3.78
N ILE A 223 -4.41 -9.80 -4.35
CA ILE A 223 -4.00 -9.90 -5.75
C ILE A 223 -2.87 -10.91 -5.92
N LEU A 224 -2.87 -11.57 -7.08
CA LEU A 224 -1.86 -12.51 -7.51
C LEU A 224 -0.71 -11.82 -8.26
N PRO A 225 0.44 -12.50 -8.48
CA PRO A 225 1.57 -11.92 -9.21
C PRO A 225 1.21 -11.31 -10.56
N HIS A 226 0.40 -11.97 -11.37
CA HIS A 226 -0.02 -11.45 -12.68
C HIS A 226 -0.93 -10.22 -12.57
N GLU A 227 -1.77 -10.12 -11.53
CA GLU A 227 -2.62 -8.94 -11.28
C GLU A 227 -1.78 -7.76 -10.78
N LEU A 228 -0.76 -8.03 -9.95
CA LEU A 228 0.20 -7.00 -9.54
C LEU A 228 0.98 -6.47 -10.75
N LYS A 229 1.41 -7.35 -11.63
CA LYS A 229 2.08 -6.99 -12.90
C LYS A 229 1.17 -6.13 -13.78
N ASP A 230 -0.10 -6.50 -13.94
CA ASP A 230 -1.10 -5.74 -14.71
C ASP A 230 -1.29 -4.32 -14.14
N LEU A 231 -1.39 -4.17 -12.81
CA LEU A 231 -1.46 -2.85 -12.16
C LEU A 231 -0.19 -2.03 -12.40
N SER A 232 0.98 -2.67 -12.27
CA SER A 232 2.28 -2.01 -12.47
C SER A 232 2.46 -1.53 -13.92
N ASP A 233 2.12 -2.38 -14.89
CA ASP A 233 2.20 -2.07 -16.31
C ASP A 233 1.24 -0.93 -16.66
N TYR A 234 0.00 -0.97 -16.17
CA TYR A 234 -0.99 0.09 -16.36
C TYR A 234 -0.50 1.45 -15.82
N ILE A 235 0.10 1.47 -14.62
CA ILE A 235 0.66 2.70 -14.03
C ILE A 235 1.78 3.25 -14.92
N ARG A 236 2.65 2.39 -15.46
CA ARG A 236 3.73 2.78 -16.36
C ARG A 236 3.18 3.36 -17.67
N GLU A 237 2.29 2.63 -18.33
CA GLU A 237 1.67 3.06 -19.59
C GLU A 237 0.90 4.37 -19.43
N ARG A 238 0.12 4.51 -18.33
CA ARG A 238 -0.57 5.76 -18.02
C ARG A 238 0.41 6.92 -17.81
N THR A 239 1.53 6.66 -17.15
CA THR A 239 2.56 7.69 -16.95
C THR A 239 3.17 8.13 -18.28
N ASP A 240 3.51 7.17 -19.13
CA ASP A 240 4.08 7.43 -20.45
C ASP A 240 3.08 8.17 -21.37
N ALA A 241 1.81 7.77 -21.37
CA ALA A 241 0.76 8.40 -22.15
C ALA A 241 0.44 9.84 -21.70
N ASN A 242 0.71 10.18 -20.43
CA ASN A 242 0.50 11.51 -19.88
C ASN A 242 1.78 12.37 -19.91
N ASN A 243 2.84 11.95 -20.59
CA ASN A 243 4.01 12.79 -20.80
C ASN A 243 3.59 14.00 -21.66
N TYR A 244 3.90 15.20 -21.15
CA TYR A 244 3.61 16.43 -21.87
C TYR A 244 4.64 16.64 -22.98
N TRP A 245 4.14 16.90 -24.20
CA TRP A 245 4.92 17.37 -25.33
C TRP A 245 4.50 18.80 -25.66
N ASP A 246 5.46 19.65 -25.99
CA ASP A 246 5.13 21.01 -26.40
C ASP A 246 4.24 20.98 -27.66
N ALA A 247 3.03 21.55 -27.56
CA ALA A 247 2.07 21.57 -28.64
C ALA A 247 2.55 22.35 -29.90
N ASN A 248 3.66 23.08 -29.80
CA ASN A 248 4.28 23.78 -30.92
C ASN A 248 5.27 22.90 -31.70
N PHE A 249 5.51 21.67 -31.26
CA PHE A 249 6.34 20.70 -31.97
C PHE A 249 5.50 19.58 -32.55
N ILE A 250 5.90 19.16 -33.73
CA ILE A 250 5.36 17.96 -34.40
C ILE A 250 6.22 16.78 -33.94
N LEU A 251 5.59 15.74 -33.45
CA LEU A 251 6.28 14.54 -33.04
C LEU A 251 6.97 13.87 -34.23
N ASP A 252 8.15 13.30 -34.01
CA ASP A 252 8.91 12.65 -35.09
C ASP A 252 8.11 11.55 -35.78
N CYS A 253 7.24 10.84 -35.08
CA CYS A 253 6.36 9.81 -35.62
C CYS A 253 5.23 10.37 -36.53
N GLU A 254 4.97 11.69 -36.50
CA GLU A 254 3.94 12.33 -37.32
C GLU A 254 4.51 13.00 -38.58
N LYS A 255 5.83 13.12 -38.73
CA LYS A 255 6.47 13.84 -39.84
C LYS A 255 6.09 13.27 -41.21
N GLU A 256 6.12 11.95 -41.35
CA GLU A 256 5.73 11.27 -42.61
C GLU A 256 4.28 11.59 -42.95
N SER A 257 3.35 11.48 -41.99
CA SER A 257 1.94 11.80 -42.25
C SER A 257 1.75 13.26 -42.64
N ARG A 258 2.48 14.18 -42.05
CA ARG A 258 2.42 15.60 -42.37
C ARG A 258 2.94 15.88 -43.76
N ASP A 259 4.10 15.33 -44.14
CA ASP A 259 4.81 15.70 -45.35
C ASP A 259 4.20 15.00 -46.57
N VAL A 260 3.69 13.77 -46.44
CA VAL A 260 3.26 12.93 -47.53
C VAL A 260 1.73 12.87 -47.68
N MET A 261 0.99 12.97 -46.54
CA MET A 261 -0.46 12.75 -46.58
C MET A 261 -1.28 14.04 -46.72
N THR A 262 -0.71 15.19 -46.35
CA THR A 262 -1.39 16.48 -46.52
C THR A 262 -1.54 16.82 -47.99
N GLY A 263 -2.79 17.05 -48.44
CA GLY A 263 -3.09 17.39 -49.86
C GLY A 263 -2.97 16.21 -50.83
N ARG A 264 -2.97 14.96 -50.35
CA ARG A 264 -2.83 13.76 -51.17
C ARG A 264 -4.00 13.53 -52.15
N PHE A 265 -5.16 14.07 -51.86
CA PHE A 265 -6.33 13.99 -52.74
C PHE A 265 -6.63 15.38 -53.25
N ASP A 266 -6.68 15.54 -54.60
CA ASP A 266 -7.18 16.74 -55.24
C ASP A 266 -8.68 16.86 -54.99
N GLY A 267 -9.13 18.03 -54.53
CA GLY A 267 -10.54 18.35 -54.28
C GLY A 267 -11.30 18.72 -55.55
#